data_fa1437a641074648b12a7ac814ba8af3
#
_entry.id   fa1437a641074648b12a7ac814ba8af3
#
_cell.length_a   1.000
_cell.length_b   1.000
_cell.length_c   1.000
_cell.angle_alpha   90.00
_cell.angle_beta   90.00
_cell.angle_gamma   90.00
#
_symmetry.space_group_name_H-M   'P 1'
#
loop_
_entity.id
_entity.type
_entity.pdbx_description
1 polymer ?
#
loop_
_entity_poly.entity_id
_entity_poly.type
_entity_poly.pdbx_seq_one_letter_code
_entity_poly.pdbx_strand_id
1 'polypeptide(L)'
;PVVSSAASDVYKRQGYYGDRLSAAKEMVEGGPIDVLTGDYLAELTMTILFNQKLKRGDDKGYVGTFLKQLKDVAKTCKEKEIKIVTNAGGLNPKSMANEIQNILSELGLEMQVAYIDGDDLMPRISDLQNSGEAFINIDKEISLKDSGYTTLTANAYLGGWGIKEALDRGAEIVVCPRVTDAAVVIGPAAWKFNWKRDDFDQLAGA
;
A
#
# COMPACT_ATOMS: atom_id res chain seq x y z
N PRO A 1 -10.35 -28.94 -0.85
CA PRO A 1 -9.01 -29.46 -0.79
C PRO A 1 -8.01 -28.34 -0.75
N VAL A 2 -7.38 -28.41 0.31
CA VAL A 2 -6.16 -27.87 0.79
C VAL A 2 -5.30 -27.25 -0.28
N VAL A 3 -5.23 -25.96 -0.27
CA VAL A 3 -4.10 -25.26 -0.82
C VAL A 3 -2.88 -25.80 -0.08
N SER A 4 -2.01 -26.44 -0.80
CA SER A 4 -0.74 -26.90 -0.26
C SER A 4 -0.03 -25.71 0.36
N SER A 5 0.19 -25.75 1.64
CA SER A 5 0.99 -24.82 2.39
C SER A 5 2.45 -24.70 1.89
N ALA A 6 2.82 -25.45 0.89
CA ALA A 6 4.13 -25.43 0.27
C ALA A 6 4.29 -24.37 -0.83
N ALA A 7 3.24 -23.65 -1.19
CA ALA A 7 3.26 -22.90 -2.43
C ALA A 7 3.61 -21.41 -2.27
N SER A 8 3.25 -20.75 -1.18
CA SER A 8 3.59 -19.33 -0.98
C SER A 8 3.31 -18.90 0.45
N ASP A 9 4.29 -18.29 1.07
CA ASP A 9 4.11 -17.63 2.35
C ASP A 9 4.05 -16.11 2.12
N VAL A 10 2.83 -15.59 2.01
CA VAL A 10 2.58 -14.15 2.07
C VAL A 10 2.39 -13.77 3.53
N TYR A 11 3.41 -13.21 4.15
CA TYR A 11 3.30 -12.72 5.52
C TYR A 11 2.84 -11.27 5.53
N LYS A 12 1.59 -11.09 6.00
CA LYS A 12 1.10 -9.78 6.37
C LYS A 12 1.74 -9.36 7.68
N ARG A 13 2.65 -8.43 7.59
CA ARG A 13 3.09 -7.68 8.73
C ARG A 13 2.04 -6.62 9.02
N GLN A 14 1.40 -6.67 10.18
CA GLN A 14 0.63 -5.55 10.68
C GLN A 14 1.60 -4.44 11.10
N GLY A 15 2.18 -3.74 10.10
CA GLY A 15 2.89 -2.52 10.34
C GLY A 15 1.87 -1.43 10.60
N TYR A 16 1.95 -0.74 11.70
CA TYR A 16 1.28 0.53 11.86
C TYR A 16 2.34 1.65 11.87
N TYR A 17 1.89 2.88 11.79
CA TYR A 17 2.77 4.05 11.72
C TYR A 17 3.89 4.07 12.77
N GLY A 18 3.67 3.50 13.96
CA GLY A 18 4.61 3.42 15.08
C GLY A 18 5.23 2.04 15.35
N ASP A 19 5.18 1.12 14.40
CA ASP A 19 5.70 -0.25 14.61
C ASP A 19 7.23 -0.29 14.81
N ARG A 20 7.70 -1.37 15.45
CA ARG A 20 9.14 -1.57 15.70
C ARG A 20 9.90 -1.71 14.38
N LEU A 21 11.08 -1.11 14.31
CA LEU A 21 11.87 -1.08 13.09
C LEU A 21 12.37 -2.48 12.68
N SER A 22 12.65 -3.35 13.65
CA SER A 22 13.18 -4.71 13.41
C SER A 22 12.17 -5.67 12.76
N ALA A 23 10.87 -5.38 12.80
CA ALA A 23 9.86 -6.35 12.40
C ALA A 23 9.97 -6.80 10.93
N ALA A 24 10.35 -5.93 9.99
CA ALA A 24 10.59 -6.35 8.61
C ALA A 24 11.77 -7.32 8.49
N LYS A 25 12.85 -7.05 9.23
CA LYS A 25 14.04 -7.90 9.26
C LYS A 25 13.73 -9.26 9.85
N GLU A 26 13.02 -9.30 10.98
CA GLU A 26 12.60 -10.56 11.61
C GLU A 26 11.79 -11.43 10.64
N MET A 27 10.92 -10.84 9.82
CA MET A 27 10.12 -11.57 8.84
C MET A 27 10.98 -12.17 7.71
N VAL A 28 11.88 -11.39 7.12
CA VAL A 28 12.70 -11.87 5.98
C VAL A 28 13.82 -12.83 6.42
N GLU A 29 14.22 -12.81 7.68
CA GLU A 29 15.21 -13.71 8.25
C GLU A 29 14.58 -14.96 8.90
N GLY A 30 13.33 -14.86 9.37
CA GLY A 30 12.65 -15.88 10.18
C GLY A 30 12.15 -17.10 9.44
N GLY A 31 12.09 -17.07 8.12
CA GLY A 31 11.62 -18.21 7.32
C GLY A 31 11.58 -17.92 5.82
N PRO A 32 11.21 -18.92 5.03
CA PRO A 32 10.99 -18.73 3.60
C PRO A 32 9.69 -17.94 3.40
N ILE A 33 9.80 -16.79 2.74
CA ILE A 33 8.65 -16.00 2.31
C ILE A 33 8.83 -15.57 0.85
N ASP A 34 7.75 -15.48 0.10
CA ASP A 34 7.77 -14.99 -1.28
C ASP A 34 7.53 -13.47 -1.35
N VAL A 35 6.70 -12.96 -0.45
CA VAL A 35 6.32 -11.54 -0.43
C VAL A 35 6.29 -11.01 1.01
N LEU A 36 6.98 -9.91 1.22
CA LEU A 36 6.86 -9.10 2.44
C LEU A 36 5.80 -8.03 2.21
N THR A 37 4.74 -8.05 3.02
CA THR A 37 3.70 -7.00 2.96
C THR A 37 3.70 -6.13 4.21
N GLY A 38 3.32 -4.87 4.05
CA GLY A 38 3.15 -3.93 5.16
C GLY A 38 1.91 -3.08 4.99
N ASP A 39 1.03 -3.11 6.00
CA ASP A 39 -0.19 -2.31 6.07
C ASP A 39 -0.02 -1.23 7.14
N TYR A 40 0.12 0.02 6.71
CA TYR A 40 0.46 1.18 7.56
C TYR A 40 -0.68 2.18 7.70
N LEU A 41 -1.78 2.00 6.96
CA LEU A 41 -2.78 3.04 6.80
C LEU A 41 -4.07 2.72 7.55
N ALA A 42 -4.50 3.72 8.29
CA ALA A 42 -5.83 3.89 8.85
C ALA A 42 -6.23 5.35 8.64
N GLU A 43 -7.47 5.70 8.92
CA GLU A 43 -7.98 7.08 8.79
C GLU A 43 -7.15 8.07 9.62
N LEU A 44 -6.76 7.66 10.83
CA LEU A 44 -5.85 8.43 11.68
C LEU A 44 -4.49 8.65 11.01
N THR A 45 -3.93 7.61 10.40
CA THR A 45 -2.64 7.72 9.70
C THR A 45 -2.73 8.67 8.53
N MET A 46 -3.82 8.63 7.74
CA MET A 46 -4.04 9.55 6.63
C MET A 46 -4.06 11.01 7.11
N THR A 47 -4.73 11.29 8.26
CA THR A 47 -4.72 12.62 8.88
C THR A 47 -3.32 13.04 9.32
N ILE A 48 -2.52 12.13 9.88
CA ILE A 48 -1.13 12.41 10.25
C ILE A 48 -0.29 12.74 9.01
N LEU A 49 -0.44 11.97 7.94
CA LEU A 49 0.27 12.18 6.67
C LEU A 49 -0.10 13.49 6.00
N PHE A 50 -1.38 13.88 6.05
CA PHE A 50 -1.84 15.19 5.58
C PHE A 50 -1.15 16.33 6.35
N ASN A 51 -1.12 16.25 7.68
CA ASN A 51 -0.43 17.23 8.51
C ASN A 51 1.09 17.27 8.26
N GLN A 52 1.70 16.14 7.93
CA GLN A 52 3.11 16.10 7.52
C GLN A 52 3.33 16.82 6.20
N LYS A 53 2.46 16.60 5.22
CA LYS A 53 2.50 17.28 3.92
C LYS A 53 2.40 18.79 4.09
N LEU A 54 1.44 19.27 4.89
CA LEU A 54 1.29 20.70 5.20
C LEU A 54 2.53 21.32 5.86
N LYS A 55 3.20 20.58 6.74
CA LYS A 55 4.34 21.11 7.52
C LYS A 55 5.69 20.99 6.84
N ARG A 56 5.86 19.98 5.97
CA ARG A 56 7.18 19.58 5.44
C ARG A 56 7.30 19.67 3.92
N GLY A 57 6.18 19.94 3.22
CA GLY A 57 6.15 20.12 1.77
C GLY A 57 5.36 19.04 1.03
N ASP A 58 5.04 19.37 -0.21
CA ASP A 58 4.17 18.54 -1.08
C ASP A 58 4.80 17.21 -1.48
N ASP A 59 6.10 17.09 -1.35
CA ASP A 59 6.84 15.84 -1.58
C ASP A 59 6.69 14.82 -0.45
N LYS A 60 6.06 15.19 0.67
CA LYS A 60 5.77 14.31 1.81
C LYS A 60 4.34 13.77 1.75
N GLY A 61 3.89 13.09 2.81
CA GLY A 61 2.58 12.47 2.90
C GLY A 61 2.62 10.95 2.75
N TYR A 62 3.77 10.34 3.00
CA TYR A 62 3.97 8.89 3.04
C TYR A 62 4.62 8.47 4.38
N VAL A 63 4.59 7.17 4.68
CA VAL A 63 5.07 6.62 5.95
C VAL A 63 6.59 6.44 5.94
N GLY A 64 7.31 7.41 6.51
CA GLY A 64 8.78 7.40 6.55
C GLY A 64 9.41 6.24 7.35
N THR A 65 8.65 5.62 8.26
CA THR A 65 9.11 4.44 9.03
C THR A 65 9.44 3.28 8.11
N PHE A 66 8.63 3.06 7.07
CA PHE A 66 8.89 2.01 6.08
C PHE A 66 10.25 2.20 5.38
N LEU A 67 10.64 3.42 5.05
CA LEU A 67 11.94 3.67 4.38
C LEU A 67 13.13 3.25 5.24
N LYS A 68 13.01 3.40 6.57
CA LYS A 68 14.04 2.93 7.51
C LYS A 68 14.11 1.41 7.51
N GLN A 69 12.96 0.75 7.54
CA GLN A 69 12.87 -0.71 7.51
C GLN A 69 13.36 -1.29 6.18
N LEU A 70 13.07 -0.60 5.07
CA LEU A 70 13.54 -1.00 3.74
C LEU A 70 15.07 -1.05 3.68
N LYS A 71 15.77 -0.05 4.25
CA LYS A 71 17.25 -0.04 4.29
C LYS A 71 17.83 -1.30 4.94
N ASP A 72 17.13 -1.84 5.94
CA ASP A 72 17.59 -3.03 6.68
C ASP A 72 17.32 -4.35 5.93
N VAL A 73 16.33 -4.37 5.01
CA VAL A 73 15.88 -5.63 4.38
C VAL A 73 16.09 -5.70 2.88
N ALA A 74 16.30 -4.57 2.19
CA ALA A 74 16.33 -4.51 0.72
C ALA A 74 17.34 -5.49 0.12
N LYS A 75 18.53 -5.59 0.68
CA LYS A 75 19.57 -6.52 0.23
C LYS A 75 19.13 -7.97 0.36
N THR A 76 18.61 -8.35 1.52
CA THR A 76 18.10 -9.70 1.78
C THR A 76 16.92 -10.05 0.87
N CYS A 77 16.00 -9.09 0.67
CA CYS A 77 14.87 -9.29 -0.25
C CYS A 77 15.36 -9.51 -1.69
N LYS A 78 16.36 -8.75 -2.15
CA LYS A 78 16.95 -8.92 -3.48
C LYS A 78 17.63 -10.28 -3.62
N GLU A 79 18.46 -10.69 -2.65
CA GLU A 79 19.18 -11.96 -2.65
C GLU A 79 18.24 -13.19 -2.61
N LYS A 80 17.12 -13.07 -1.89
CA LYS A 80 16.11 -14.14 -1.74
C LYS A 80 14.95 -14.04 -2.72
N GLU A 81 14.97 -13.08 -3.64
CA GLU A 81 13.89 -12.80 -4.61
C GLU A 81 12.53 -12.48 -3.97
N ILE A 82 12.54 -12.00 -2.71
CA ILE A 82 11.32 -11.61 -1.97
C ILE A 82 10.77 -10.32 -2.56
N LYS A 83 9.51 -10.34 -2.98
CA LYS A 83 8.80 -9.12 -3.40
C LYS A 83 8.37 -8.31 -2.18
N ILE A 84 8.24 -6.99 -2.36
CA ILE A 84 7.78 -6.09 -1.29
C ILE A 84 6.53 -5.36 -1.76
N VAL A 85 5.45 -5.42 -0.99
CA VAL A 85 4.20 -4.71 -1.28
C VAL A 85 3.75 -3.96 -0.04
N THR A 86 3.52 -2.66 -0.16
CA THR A 86 3.14 -1.83 0.99
C THR A 86 2.18 -0.71 0.61
N ASN A 87 1.26 -0.37 1.49
CA ASN A 87 0.43 0.84 1.36
C ASN A 87 1.05 2.07 2.05
N ALA A 88 2.31 2.00 2.46
CA ALA A 88 3.02 3.11 3.10
C ALA A 88 3.11 4.39 2.23
N GLY A 89 2.75 4.30 0.94
CA GLY A 89 2.69 5.45 0.02
C GLY A 89 1.70 6.55 0.45
N GLY A 90 0.63 6.15 1.13
CA GLY A 90 -0.32 7.09 1.75
C GLY A 90 -0.88 8.10 0.76
N LEU A 91 -0.64 9.38 1.00
CA LEU A 91 -1.07 10.50 0.16
C LEU A 91 -0.10 10.83 -0.99
N ASN A 92 1.05 10.15 -1.08
CA ASN A 92 2.06 10.43 -2.09
C ASN A 92 2.92 9.21 -2.45
N PRO A 93 2.32 8.16 -3.05
CA PRO A 93 3.03 6.94 -3.41
C PRO A 93 4.15 7.19 -4.42
N LYS A 94 3.98 8.14 -5.33
CA LYS A 94 4.99 8.50 -6.33
C LYS A 94 6.26 9.06 -5.69
N SER A 95 6.13 10.02 -4.78
CA SER A 95 7.31 10.59 -4.08
C SER A 95 8.00 9.54 -3.22
N MET A 96 7.23 8.65 -2.59
CA MET A 96 7.80 7.54 -1.83
C MET A 96 8.56 6.56 -2.74
N ALA A 97 8.03 6.23 -3.92
CA ALA A 97 8.72 5.36 -4.88
C ALA A 97 10.05 5.98 -5.34
N ASN A 98 10.09 7.29 -5.59
CA ASN A 98 11.34 7.99 -5.91
C ASN A 98 12.35 7.91 -4.76
N GLU A 99 11.90 8.09 -3.53
CA GLU A 99 12.78 7.98 -2.35
C GLU A 99 13.31 6.55 -2.15
N ILE A 100 12.47 5.54 -2.44
CA ILE A 100 12.92 4.14 -2.46
C ILE A 100 14.02 3.93 -3.51
N GLN A 101 13.86 4.47 -4.72
CA GLN A 101 14.89 4.37 -5.76
C GLN A 101 16.21 5.02 -5.34
N ASN A 102 16.16 6.18 -4.66
CA ASN A 102 17.35 6.83 -4.10
C ASN A 102 18.04 5.91 -3.09
N ILE A 103 17.27 5.33 -2.15
CA ILE A 103 17.80 4.38 -1.16
C ILE A 103 18.44 3.16 -1.82
N LEU A 104 17.79 2.58 -2.84
CA LEU A 104 18.34 1.43 -3.55
C LEU A 104 19.64 1.78 -4.27
N SER A 105 19.72 2.97 -4.89
CA SER A 105 20.95 3.47 -5.50
C SER A 105 22.07 3.66 -4.48
N GLU A 106 21.79 4.23 -3.31
CA GLU A 106 22.75 4.35 -2.20
C GLU A 106 23.29 2.99 -1.73
N LEU A 107 22.45 1.95 -1.78
CA LEU A 107 22.80 0.58 -1.41
C LEU A 107 23.46 -0.22 -2.55
N GLY A 108 23.56 0.35 -3.75
CA GLY A 108 24.08 -0.33 -4.94
C GLY A 108 23.17 -1.48 -5.40
N LEU A 109 21.86 -1.37 -5.20
CA LEU A 109 20.87 -2.39 -5.55
C LEU A 109 20.04 -1.93 -6.76
N GLU A 110 19.91 -2.82 -7.74
CA GLU A 110 19.00 -2.65 -8.87
C GLU A 110 17.71 -3.44 -8.62
N MET A 111 16.62 -2.74 -8.30
CA MET A 111 15.29 -3.32 -8.11
C MET A 111 14.25 -2.48 -8.85
N GLN A 112 13.28 -3.16 -9.46
CA GLN A 112 12.16 -2.50 -10.15
C GLN A 112 11.12 -2.02 -9.13
N VAL A 113 10.92 -0.70 -9.07
CA VAL A 113 9.95 -0.07 -8.17
C VAL A 113 8.76 0.42 -8.98
N ALA A 114 7.57 0.00 -8.60
CA ALA A 114 6.31 0.50 -9.13
C ALA A 114 5.53 1.23 -8.03
N TYR A 115 4.67 2.17 -8.42
CA TYR A 115 3.67 2.73 -7.54
C TYR A 115 2.28 2.64 -8.16
N ILE A 116 1.28 2.55 -7.31
CA ILE A 116 -0.14 2.59 -7.67
C ILE A 116 -0.65 4.00 -7.34
N ASP A 117 -1.54 4.53 -8.14
CA ASP A 117 -2.24 5.81 -7.91
C ASP A 117 -3.72 5.71 -8.31
N GLY A 118 -4.44 6.81 -8.19
CA GLY A 118 -5.85 6.90 -8.60
C GLY A 118 -6.85 6.79 -7.45
N ASP A 119 -6.41 6.72 -6.21
CA ASP A 119 -7.24 6.74 -5.01
C ASP A 119 -7.65 8.16 -4.58
N ASP A 120 -6.83 9.17 -4.89
CA ASP A 120 -7.08 10.56 -4.48
C ASP A 120 -8.28 11.16 -5.20
N LEU A 121 -9.36 11.41 -4.44
CA LEU A 121 -10.58 12.04 -4.91
C LEU A 121 -10.63 13.55 -4.67
N MET A 122 -9.66 14.12 -3.93
CA MET A 122 -9.68 15.55 -3.61
C MET A 122 -9.82 16.45 -4.84
N PRO A 123 -9.09 16.22 -5.95
CA PRO A 123 -9.25 17.03 -7.16
C PRO A 123 -10.62 16.90 -7.83
N ARG A 124 -11.38 15.86 -7.50
CA ARG A 124 -12.65 15.50 -8.12
C ARG A 124 -13.89 15.73 -7.25
N ILE A 125 -13.72 16.09 -5.98
CA ILE A 125 -14.82 16.22 -5.00
C ILE A 125 -15.91 17.15 -5.54
N SER A 126 -15.54 18.32 -6.03
CA SER A 126 -16.53 19.31 -6.54
C SER A 126 -17.29 18.78 -7.77
N ASP A 127 -16.60 18.12 -8.69
CA ASP A 127 -17.22 17.57 -9.90
C ASP A 127 -18.16 16.40 -9.55
N LEU A 128 -17.76 15.54 -8.62
CA LEU A 128 -18.57 14.44 -8.12
C LEU A 128 -19.84 14.96 -7.43
N GLN A 129 -19.73 15.99 -6.58
CA GLN A 129 -20.89 16.62 -5.96
C GLN A 129 -21.83 17.25 -7.00
N ASN A 130 -21.29 17.92 -8.02
CA ASN A 130 -22.07 18.51 -9.10
C ASN A 130 -22.78 17.44 -9.97
N SER A 131 -22.22 16.24 -10.05
CA SER A 131 -22.84 15.10 -10.74
C SER A 131 -23.82 14.30 -9.87
N GLY A 132 -24.08 14.75 -8.64
CA GLY A 132 -25.09 14.16 -7.76
C GLY A 132 -24.56 13.27 -6.65
N GLU A 133 -23.22 13.13 -6.52
CA GLU A 133 -22.63 12.37 -5.40
C GLU A 133 -22.72 13.17 -4.10
N ALA A 134 -23.50 12.70 -3.16
CA ALA A 134 -23.78 13.42 -1.91
C ALA A 134 -22.71 13.20 -0.82
N PHE A 135 -21.89 12.15 -0.94
CA PHE A 135 -20.92 11.73 0.11
C PHE A 135 -21.59 11.68 1.49
N ILE A 136 -22.58 10.81 1.61
CA ILE A 136 -23.36 10.66 2.84
C ILE A 136 -22.49 10.08 3.94
N ASN A 137 -22.45 10.75 5.09
CA ASN A 137 -21.85 10.20 6.29
C ASN A 137 -22.69 9.01 6.77
N ILE A 138 -22.06 7.84 6.92
CA ILE A 138 -22.76 6.57 7.23
C ILE A 138 -23.44 6.63 8.60
N ASP A 139 -22.82 7.25 9.60
CA ASP A 139 -23.34 7.27 10.97
C ASP A 139 -24.41 8.34 11.16
N LYS A 140 -24.26 9.49 10.51
CA LYS A 140 -25.12 10.67 10.73
C LYS A 140 -26.15 10.85 9.63
N GLU A 141 -26.04 10.10 8.54
CA GLU A 141 -26.93 10.17 7.36
C GLU A 141 -27.05 11.59 6.77
N ILE A 142 -26.02 12.43 6.94
CA ILE A 142 -25.96 13.77 6.37
C ILE A 142 -24.97 13.84 5.21
N SER A 143 -25.28 14.68 4.21
CA SER A 143 -24.37 14.90 3.08
C SER A 143 -23.12 15.68 3.51
N LEU A 144 -22.02 15.52 2.75
CA LEU A 144 -20.82 16.32 2.96
C LEU A 144 -21.13 17.82 2.89
N LYS A 145 -21.98 18.23 1.95
CA LYS A 145 -22.40 19.63 1.79
C LYS A 145 -23.11 20.18 3.04
N ASP A 146 -24.03 19.38 3.61
CA ASP A 146 -24.84 19.81 4.77
C ASP A 146 -24.11 19.66 6.11
N SER A 147 -23.00 18.91 6.11
CA SER A 147 -22.21 18.69 7.32
C SER A 147 -21.48 19.93 7.83
N GLY A 148 -21.21 20.90 6.96
CA GLY A 148 -20.38 22.06 7.27
C GLY A 148 -18.89 21.75 7.46
N TYR A 149 -18.45 20.51 7.22
CA TYR A 149 -17.04 20.12 7.33
C TYR A 149 -16.26 20.48 6.07
N THR A 150 -14.99 20.84 6.29
CA THR A 150 -14.01 20.98 5.21
C THR A 150 -13.26 19.66 5.03
N THR A 151 -13.29 19.12 3.80
CA THR A 151 -12.57 17.89 3.46
C THR A 151 -11.07 18.17 3.43
N LEU A 152 -10.30 17.40 4.16
CA LEU A 152 -8.83 17.47 4.18
C LEU A 152 -8.19 16.42 3.28
N THR A 153 -8.74 15.21 3.27
CA THR A 153 -8.36 14.11 2.40
C THR A 153 -9.62 13.36 1.96
N ALA A 154 -9.61 12.81 0.76
CA ALA A 154 -10.65 11.94 0.27
C ALA A 154 -10.02 10.89 -0.63
N ASN A 155 -10.08 9.64 -0.24
CA ASN A 155 -9.42 8.56 -0.93
C ASN A 155 -10.39 7.40 -1.18
N ALA A 156 -10.41 6.88 -2.39
CA ALA A 156 -11.06 5.61 -2.69
C ALA A 156 -10.19 4.45 -2.19
N TYR A 157 -10.80 3.41 -1.66
CA TYR A 157 -10.08 2.19 -1.30
C TYR A 157 -9.90 1.33 -2.55
N LEU A 158 -8.69 1.31 -3.11
CA LEU A 158 -8.38 0.52 -4.30
C LEU A 158 -8.27 -0.96 -3.94
N GLY A 159 -8.52 -1.83 -4.92
CA GLY A 159 -8.34 -3.28 -4.78
C GLY A 159 -6.92 -3.75 -5.13
N GLY A 160 -6.71 -5.07 -5.09
CA GLY A 160 -5.40 -5.70 -5.30
C GLY A 160 -4.95 -5.83 -6.77
N TRP A 161 -5.81 -5.51 -7.76
CA TRP A 161 -5.51 -5.77 -9.17
C TRP A 161 -4.39 -4.90 -9.75
N GLY A 162 -4.25 -3.66 -9.28
CA GLY A 162 -3.11 -2.81 -9.63
C GLY A 162 -1.79 -3.40 -9.11
N ILE A 163 -1.82 -4.00 -7.92
CA ILE A 163 -0.66 -4.69 -7.32
C ILE A 163 -0.28 -5.90 -8.18
N LYS A 164 -1.27 -6.76 -8.53
CA LYS A 164 -1.03 -7.89 -9.42
C LYS A 164 -0.40 -7.45 -10.73
N GLU A 165 -0.96 -6.44 -11.39
CA GLU A 165 -0.46 -5.92 -12.66
C GLU A 165 0.99 -5.41 -12.55
N ALA A 166 1.33 -4.69 -11.46
CA ALA A 166 2.69 -4.23 -11.25
C ALA A 166 3.68 -5.40 -11.09
N LEU A 167 3.30 -6.44 -10.33
CA LEU A 167 4.11 -7.65 -10.15
C LEU A 167 4.23 -8.46 -11.46
N ASP A 168 3.16 -8.58 -12.25
CA ASP A 168 3.17 -9.22 -13.57
C ASP A 168 4.14 -8.52 -14.55
N ARG A 169 4.30 -7.20 -14.42
CA ARG A 169 5.26 -6.39 -15.17
C ARG A 169 6.68 -6.42 -14.62
N GLY A 170 6.93 -7.23 -13.60
CA GLY A 170 8.27 -7.45 -13.04
C GLY A 170 8.65 -6.52 -11.90
N ALA A 171 7.73 -5.76 -11.32
CA ALA A 171 8.03 -4.98 -10.14
C ALA A 171 8.51 -5.90 -8.99
N GLU A 172 9.53 -5.44 -8.28
CA GLU A 172 10.06 -6.10 -7.09
C GLU A 172 9.59 -5.39 -5.82
N ILE A 173 9.29 -4.09 -5.93
CA ILE A 173 8.71 -3.28 -4.86
C ILE A 173 7.49 -2.56 -5.42
N VAL A 174 6.33 -2.72 -4.77
CA VAL A 174 5.08 -2.04 -5.14
C VAL A 174 4.63 -1.15 -4.01
N VAL A 175 4.56 0.14 -4.27
CA VAL A 175 4.12 1.17 -3.33
C VAL A 175 2.68 1.54 -3.64
N CYS A 176 1.79 1.31 -2.69
CA CYS A 176 0.37 1.60 -2.82
C CYS A 176 -0.01 2.85 -2.03
N PRO A 177 -1.04 3.57 -2.47
CA PRO A 177 -1.72 4.59 -1.71
C PRO A 177 -2.77 3.94 -0.78
N ARG A 178 -3.96 4.54 -0.60
CA ARG A 178 -5.06 3.91 0.13
C ARG A 178 -5.63 2.76 -0.69
N VAL A 179 -5.43 1.57 -0.22
CA VAL A 179 -6.03 0.33 -0.74
C VAL A 179 -6.82 -0.34 0.38
N THR A 180 -7.71 -1.27 0.07
CA THR A 180 -8.32 -2.12 1.10
C THR A 180 -7.24 -2.91 1.82
N ASP A 181 -7.39 -3.16 3.12
CA ASP A 181 -6.36 -3.81 3.94
C ASP A 181 -5.98 -5.19 3.40
N ALA A 182 -6.93 -5.92 2.85
CA ALA A 182 -6.70 -7.21 2.20
C ALA A 182 -5.95 -7.10 0.85
N ALA A 183 -5.99 -5.94 0.18
CA ALA A 183 -5.41 -5.79 -1.17
C ALA A 183 -3.91 -6.08 -1.20
N VAL A 184 -3.18 -5.72 -0.12
CA VAL A 184 -1.73 -5.97 -0.01
C VAL A 184 -1.39 -7.45 0.14
N VAL A 185 -2.37 -8.31 0.39
CA VAL A 185 -2.24 -9.78 0.43
C VAL A 185 -2.86 -10.39 -0.83
N ILE A 186 -4.10 -10.02 -1.17
CA ILE A 186 -4.83 -10.55 -2.33
C ILE A 186 -4.08 -10.26 -3.64
N GLY A 187 -3.52 -9.07 -3.83
CA GLY A 187 -2.76 -8.72 -5.02
C GLY A 187 -1.57 -9.65 -5.28
N PRO A 188 -0.65 -9.80 -4.30
CA PRO A 188 0.45 -10.77 -4.39
C PRO A 188 0.00 -12.22 -4.56
N ALA A 189 -1.03 -12.66 -3.85
CA ALA A 189 -1.57 -14.01 -4.01
C ALA A 189 -2.12 -14.24 -5.41
N ALA A 190 -2.91 -13.31 -5.92
CA ALA A 190 -3.43 -13.38 -7.28
C ALA A 190 -2.31 -13.38 -8.34
N TRP A 191 -1.22 -12.64 -8.11
CA TRP A 191 -0.02 -12.70 -8.94
C TRP A 191 0.66 -14.07 -8.86
N LYS A 192 0.98 -14.54 -7.66
CA LYS A 192 1.73 -15.79 -7.45
C LYS A 192 1.01 -17.01 -8.00
N PHE A 193 -0.31 -17.07 -7.81
CA PHE A 193 -1.14 -18.20 -8.23
C PHE A 193 -1.86 -17.97 -9.57
N ASN A 194 -1.60 -16.86 -10.23
CA ASN A 194 -2.22 -16.47 -11.49
C ASN A 194 -3.77 -16.48 -11.44
N TRP A 195 -4.34 -16.02 -10.33
CA TRP A 195 -5.80 -15.93 -10.18
C TRP A 195 -6.41 -14.88 -11.10
N LYS A 196 -7.63 -15.15 -11.51
CA LYS A 196 -8.45 -14.26 -12.33
C LYS A 196 -9.43 -13.50 -11.44
N ARG A 197 -10.11 -12.51 -12.03
CA ARG A 197 -11.08 -11.67 -11.31
C ARG A 197 -12.33 -12.41 -10.86
N ASP A 198 -12.63 -13.55 -11.47
CA ASP A 198 -13.77 -14.43 -11.21
C ASP A 198 -13.43 -15.69 -10.39
N ASP A 199 -12.20 -15.84 -9.95
CA ASP A 199 -11.78 -16.91 -9.03
C ASP A 199 -12.19 -16.57 -7.58
N PHE A 200 -13.49 -16.39 -7.34
CA PHE A 200 -14.04 -15.84 -6.10
C PHE A 200 -13.70 -16.66 -4.86
N ASP A 201 -13.69 -18.00 -4.95
CA ASP A 201 -13.39 -18.87 -3.81
C ASP A 201 -11.93 -18.68 -3.34
N GLN A 202 -11.00 -18.55 -4.28
CA GLN A 202 -9.59 -18.31 -4.02
C GLN A 202 -9.38 -16.90 -3.44
N LEU A 203 -10.02 -15.89 -4.05
CA LEU A 203 -9.93 -14.50 -3.61
C LEU A 203 -10.52 -14.31 -2.21
N ALA A 204 -11.60 -15.04 -1.87
CA ALA A 204 -12.20 -14.98 -0.55
C ALA A 204 -11.40 -15.76 0.51
N GLY A 205 -10.60 -16.72 0.11
CA GLY A 205 -9.76 -17.53 1.00
C GLY A 205 -8.38 -16.94 1.29
N ALA A 206 -7.99 -15.88 0.57
CA ALA A 206 -6.71 -15.19 0.77
C ALA A 206 -6.82 -14.15 1.88
#